data_389f39da84578230a145480b100c0ab8
#
_entry.id   389f39da84578230a145480b100c0ab8
#
_cell.length_a   1.000
_cell.length_b   1.000
_cell.length_c   1.000
_cell.angle_alpha   90.00
_cell.angle_beta   90.00
_cell.angle_gamma   90.00
#
_symmetry.space_group_name_H-M   'P 1'
#
loop_
_entity.id
_entity.type
_entity.pdbx_description
1 polymer ?
#
loop_
_entity_poly.entity_id
_entity_poly.type
_entity_poly.pdbx_seq_one_letter_code
_entity_poly.pdbx_strand_id
1 'polypeptide(L)'
;MTSVLRVGGVPEHFNYPWRLAIRAGAFESSGVAVEYIDYPGGTGAMADGLRQRDIDIALMLTEGAVLDILRGSGNRLLKVYVESPLTWGIHVAAGSDLTSPAEMEGRAVAISRHGSGSHLIAVVDAGERGFAIDAMRFVVVDNLDGARRSLAAGDAEIFLWEKHMTQPLVDSGEFRRIGERVVPWPAFVVAVHNDALERHAGELRAVLDAVWNTAAALQASADGASRVARAYGISENDAAAWLDGVQWCRDYTMPEAALERV
;
A
#
# COMPACT_ATOMS: atom_id res chain seq x y z
N MET A 1 -4.46 33.29 -4.42
CA MET A 1 -5.17 32.03 -4.12
C MET A 1 -4.14 31.06 -3.61
N THR A 2 -4.36 30.43 -2.46
CA THR A 2 -3.48 29.39 -1.96
C THR A 2 -3.56 28.21 -2.93
N SER A 3 -2.44 27.72 -3.43
CA SER A 3 -2.42 26.53 -4.29
C SER A 3 -2.81 25.29 -3.47
N VAL A 4 -3.40 24.30 -4.13
CA VAL A 4 -3.81 23.05 -3.50
C VAL A 4 -2.92 21.93 -4.01
N LEU A 5 -2.36 21.13 -3.11
CA LEU A 5 -1.61 19.91 -3.38
C LEU A 5 -2.52 18.71 -3.10
N ARG A 6 -2.90 17.98 -4.14
CA ARG A 6 -3.78 16.83 -4.05
C ARG A 6 -2.95 15.56 -3.90
N VAL A 7 -3.19 14.82 -2.84
CA VAL A 7 -2.42 13.62 -2.46
C VAL A 7 -3.32 12.40 -2.50
N GLY A 8 -3.00 11.43 -3.35
CA GLY A 8 -3.69 10.15 -3.43
C GLY A 8 -3.02 9.08 -2.57
N GLY A 9 -3.80 8.31 -1.84
CA GLY A 9 -3.31 7.15 -1.10
C GLY A 9 -4.41 6.13 -0.85
N VAL A 10 -4.03 4.89 -0.57
CA VAL A 10 -4.98 3.86 -0.14
C VAL A 10 -5.55 4.19 1.25
N PRO A 11 -6.81 3.81 1.56
CA PRO A 11 -7.41 4.05 2.86
C PRO A 11 -6.89 3.06 3.92
N GLU A 12 -5.58 2.97 4.05
CA GLU A 12 -4.87 2.05 4.94
C GLU A 12 -4.03 2.80 5.98
N HIS A 13 -3.67 2.09 7.04
CA HIS A 13 -3.00 2.63 8.23
C HIS A 13 -1.63 3.26 7.94
N PHE A 14 -0.90 2.86 6.90
CA PHE A 14 0.34 3.51 6.47
C PHE A 14 0.16 5.00 6.16
N ASN A 15 -1.05 5.41 5.73
CA ASN A 15 -1.39 6.77 5.36
C ASN A 15 -2.07 7.57 6.49
N TYR A 16 -2.18 6.98 7.69
CA TYR A 16 -2.78 7.67 8.84
C TYR A 16 -2.05 8.97 9.21
N PRO A 17 -0.71 9.08 9.11
CA PRO A 17 0.00 10.34 9.36
C PRO A 17 -0.49 11.52 8.51
N TRP A 18 -0.88 11.31 7.25
CA TRP A 18 -1.44 12.36 6.40
C TRP A 18 -2.75 12.90 6.96
N ARG A 19 -3.64 12.00 7.37
CA ARG A 19 -4.94 12.39 7.97
C ARG A 19 -4.77 13.13 9.28
N LEU A 20 -3.80 12.71 10.09
CA LEU A 20 -3.46 13.38 11.34
C LEU A 20 -2.85 14.76 11.09
N ALA A 21 -1.94 14.89 10.14
CA ALA A 21 -1.31 16.16 9.78
C ALA A 21 -2.35 17.18 9.27
N ILE A 22 -3.27 16.74 8.41
CA ILE A 22 -4.38 17.60 7.94
C ILE A 22 -5.24 18.08 9.12
N ARG A 23 -5.67 17.14 10.01
CA ARG A 23 -6.50 17.49 11.17
C ARG A 23 -5.80 18.44 12.16
N ALA A 24 -4.49 18.34 12.24
CA ALA A 24 -3.68 19.19 13.12
C ALA A 24 -3.29 20.53 12.50
N GLY A 25 -3.66 20.83 11.24
CA GLY A 25 -3.24 22.04 10.54
C GLY A 25 -1.72 22.07 10.26
N ALA A 26 -1.05 20.92 10.20
CA ALA A 26 0.41 20.84 10.12
C ALA A 26 1.00 21.45 8.83
N PHE A 27 0.17 21.74 7.84
CA PHE A 27 0.56 22.31 6.55
C PHE A 27 0.39 23.83 6.45
N GLU A 28 -0.11 24.51 7.49
CA GLU A 28 -0.38 25.95 7.46
C GLU A 28 0.86 26.78 7.10
N SER A 29 2.04 26.34 7.58
CA SER A 29 3.31 27.02 7.31
C SER A 29 3.94 26.66 5.95
N SER A 30 3.43 25.70 5.23
CA SER A 30 3.98 25.23 3.94
C SER A 30 3.64 26.13 2.76
N GLY A 31 2.69 27.05 2.92
CA GLY A 31 2.22 27.94 1.84
C GLY A 31 1.27 27.27 0.84
N VAL A 32 0.91 25.99 1.04
CA VAL A 32 0.01 25.22 0.20
C VAL A 32 -1.07 24.56 1.05
N ALA A 33 -2.30 24.47 0.52
CA ALA A 33 -3.34 23.63 1.10
C ALA A 33 -3.14 22.17 0.65
N VAL A 34 -3.36 21.21 1.54
CA VAL A 34 -3.23 19.79 1.22
C VAL A 34 -4.60 19.13 1.26
N GLU A 35 -4.98 18.47 0.17
CA GLU A 35 -6.17 17.64 0.06
C GLU A 35 -5.74 16.17 -0.07
N TYR A 36 -6.28 15.29 0.79
CA TYR A 36 -6.02 13.86 0.71
C TYR A 36 -7.21 13.13 0.11
N ILE A 37 -6.97 12.36 -0.93
CA ILE A 37 -7.98 11.65 -1.71
C ILE A 37 -7.76 10.14 -1.56
N ASP A 38 -8.82 9.42 -1.14
CA ASP A 38 -8.79 7.97 -1.01
C ASP A 38 -8.85 7.27 -2.38
N TYR A 39 -7.92 6.35 -2.59
CA TYR A 39 -7.85 5.49 -3.75
C TYR A 39 -7.97 4.00 -3.34
N PRO A 40 -9.18 3.50 -3.07
CA PRO A 40 -9.38 2.09 -2.69
C PRO A 40 -8.98 1.11 -3.81
N GLY A 41 -8.92 1.59 -5.07
CA GLY A 41 -8.36 0.85 -6.19
C GLY A 41 -6.83 0.69 -6.17
N GLY A 42 -6.12 1.28 -5.19
CA GLY A 42 -4.69 1.11 -4.96
C GLY A 42 -3.78 1.75 -6.02
N THR A 43 -2.56 1.26 -6.10
CA THR A 43 -1.45 1.83 -6.88
C THR A 43 -1.78 2.14 -8.33
N GLY A 44 -2.45 1.25 -9.06
CA GLY A 44 -2.75 1.54 -10.47
C GLY A 44 -3.81 2.62 -10.65
N ALA A 45 -4.83 2.70 -9.77
CA ALA A 45 -5.79 3.80 -9.80
C ALA A 45 -5.10 5.15 -9.50
N MET A 46 -4.13 5.15 -8.58
CA MET A 46 -3.31 6.34 -8.31
C MET A 46 -2.40 6.70 -9.48
N ALA A 47 -1.82 5.72 -10.17
CA ALA A 47 -1.04 5.94 -11.39
C ALA A 47 -1.90 6.60 -12.49
N ASP A 48 -3.14 6.15 -12.67
CA ASP A 48 -4.12 6.79 -13.55
C ASP A 48 -4.43 8.22 -13.10
N GLY A 49 -4.67 8.43 -11.81
CA GLY A 49 -4.93 9.75 -11.24
C GLY A 49 -3.78 10.75 -11.46
N LEU A 50 -2.52 10.30 -11.33
CA LEU A 50 -1.35 11.12 -11.67
C LEU A 50 -1.32 11.47 -13.16
N ARG A 51 -1.55 10.51 -14.05
CA ARG A 51 -1.57 10.73 -15.51
C ARG A 51 -2.69 11.69 -15.93
N GLN A 52 -3.86 11.59 -15.29
CA GLN A 52 -5.04 12.44 -15.57
C GLN A 52 -4.97 13.79 -14.86
N ARG A 53 -3.97 14.02 -14.00
CA ARG A 53 -3.84 15.24 -13.18
C ARG A 53 -4.95 15.40 -12.14
N ASP A 54 -5.59 14.30 -11.73
CA ASP A 54 -6.56 14.30 -10.63
C ASP A 54 -5.88 14.46 -9.28
N ILE A 55 -4.66 13.92 -9.16
CA ILE A 55 -3.77 14.09 -8.01
C ILE A 55 -2.38 14.56 -8.45
N ASP A 56 -1.67 15.21 -7.55
CA ASP A 56 -0.34 15.78 -7.75
C ASP A 56 0.75 14.84 -7.18
N ILE A 57 0.43 14.15 -6.08
CA ILE A 57 1.26 13.14 -5.41
C ILE A 57 0.47 11.85 -5.26
N ALA A 58 1.15 10.71 -5.34
CA ALA A 58 0.60 9.39 -5.02
C ALA A 58 1.51 8.61 -4.07
N LEU A 59 0.91 7.97 -3.07
CA LEU A 59 1.58 7.08 -2.11
C LEU A 59 1.41 5.64 -2.61
N MET A 60 2.34 5.20 -3.45
CA MET A 60 2.21 3.97 -4.24
C MET A 60 3.08 2.85 -3.67
N LEU A 61 2.64 1.60 -3.86
CA LEU A 61 3.53 0.45 -3.71
C LEU A 61 4.73 0.62 -4.65
N THR A 62 5.92 0.30 -4.15
CA THR A 62 7.19 0.54 -4.85
C THR A 62 7.23 -0.16 -6.20
N GLU A 63 6.90 -1.45 -6.25
CA GLU A 63 6.88 -2.25 -7.47
C GLU A 63 5.89 -1.71 -8.51
N GLY A 64 4.74 -1.25 -8.08
CA GLY A 64 3.74 -0.68 -8.97
C GLY A 64 4.13 0.69 -9.51
N ALA A 65 4.81 1.51 -8.71
CA ALA A 65 5.33 2.81 -9.14
C ALA A 65 6.48 2.65 -10.15
N VAL A 66 7.38 1.70 -9.90
CA VAL A 66 8.48 1.36 -10.83
C VAL A 66 7.90 0.87 -12.15
N LEU A 67 6.94 -0.06 -12.11
CA LEU A 67 6.29 -0.57 -13.32
C LEU A 67 5.59 0.54 -14.14
N ASP A 68 4.92 1.47 -13.47
CA ASP A 68 4.26 2.63 -14.12
C ASP A 68 5.29 3.50 -14.86
N ILE A 69 6.42 3.80 -14.22
CA ILE A 69 7.51 4.59 -14.82
C ILE A 69 8.15 3.86 -16.00
N LEU A 70 8.43 2.56 -15.86
CA LEU A 70 8.99 1.75 -16.95
C LEU A 70 8.06 1.67 -18.16
N ARG A 71 6.76 1.83 -17.96
CA ARG A 71 5.77 1.96 -19.04
C ARG A 71 5.67 3.36 -19.66
N GLY A 72 6.51 4.29 -19.23
CA GLY A 72 6.61 5.63 -19.81
C GLY A 72 5.54 6.61 -19.32
N SER A 73 5.07 6.48 -18.09
CA SER A 73 4.02 7.34 -17.52
C SER A 73 4.39 8.83 -17.40
N GLY A 74 5.68 9.17 -17.38
CA GLY A 74 6.16 10.53 -17.09
C GLY A 74 6.12 10.91 -15.62
N ASN A 75 5.75 9.98 -14.74
CA ASN A 75 5.84 10.14 -13.29
C ASN A 75 7.26 9.93 -12.81
N ARG A 76 7.57 10.42 -11.62
CA ARG A 76 8.88 10.26 -10.96
C ARG A 76 8.71 9.76 -9.54
N LEU A 77 9.67 8.98 -9.07
CA LEU A 77 9.83 8.68 -7.66
C LEU A 77 10.51 9.87 -6.97
N LEU A 78 9.86 10.44 -5.97
CA LEU A 78 10.40 11.56 -5.22
C LEU A 78 11.22 11.09 -4.02
N LYS A 79 10.71 10.12 -3.27
CA LYS A 79 11.37 9.50 -2.12
C LYS A 79 10.72 8.18 -1.72
N VAL A 80 11.41 7.39 -0.93
CA VAL A 80 10.77 6.31 -0.15
C VAL A 80 9.83 6.95 0.88
N TYR A 81 8.63 6.43 1.01
CA TYR A 81 7.65 6.85 2.01
C TYR A 81 7.68 5.92 3.22
N VAL A 82 7.54 4.62 3.00
CA VAL A 82 7.67 3.58 4.03
C VAL A 82 8.81 2.66 3.63
N GLU A 83 9.86 2.65 4.46
CA GLU A 83 11.09 1.91 4.20
C GLU A 83 10.99 0.44 4.61
N SER A 84 10.24 0.16 5.70
CA SER A 84 10.00 -1.21 6.11
C SER A 84 9.30 -2.01 5.01
N PRO A 85 9.71 -3.27 4.76
CA PRO A 85 9.07 -4.13 3.78
C PRO A 85 7.60 -4.38 4.07
N LEU A 86 6.78 -4.52 3.02
CA LEU A 86 5.39 -4.93 3.20
C LEU A 86 5.29 -6.44 3.41
N THR A 87 4.51 -6.84 4.41
CA THR A 87 4.16 -8.24 4.62
C THR A 87 2.79 -8.52 4.05
N TRP A 88 2.75 -9.36 3.03
CA TRP A 88 1.53 -9.87 2.41
C TRP A 88 1.10 -11.16 3.11
N GLY A 89 -0.11 -11.19 3.63
CA GLY A 89 -0.73 -12.42 4.06
C GLY A 89 -1.25 -13.21 2.85
N ILE A 90 -1.04 -14.52 2.84
CA ILE A 90 -1.60 -15.44 1.86
C ILE A 90 -2.83 -16.06 2.49
N HIS A 91 -4.00 -15.74 1.96
CA HIS A 91 -5.29 -16.09 2.57
C HIS A 91 -6.08 -17.03 1.67
N VAL A 92 -6.86 -17.87 2.33
CA VAL A 92 -7.88 -18.73 1.73
C VAL A 92 -9.18 -18.58 2.51
N ALA A 93 -10.32 -19.03 1.97
CA ALA A 93 -11.53 -19.14 2.77
C ALA A 93 -11.30 -20.08 3.96
N ALA A 94 -11.94 -19.84 5.11
CA ALA A 94 -11.71 -20.64 6.31
C ALA A 94 -11.95 -22.14 6.11
N GLY A 95 -12.91 -22.51 5.26
CA GLY A 95 -13.25 -23.90 4.91
C GLY A 95 -12.42 -24.51 3.78
N SER A 96 -11.41 -23.83 3.26
CA SER A 96 -10.54 -24.32 2.18
C SER A 96 -9.75 -25.55 2.62
N ASP A 97 -9.45 -26.44 1.67
CA ASP A 97 -8.56 -27.60 1.86
C ASP A 97 -7.07 -27.19 1.85
N LEU A 98 -6.72 -26.05 1.24
CA LEU A 98 -5.36 -25.55 1.14
C LEU A 98 -4.80 -25.18 2.51
N THR A 99 -3.68 -25.78 2.91
CA THR A 99 -3.06 -25.58 4.23
C THR A 99 -1.73 -24.85 4.19
N SER A 100 -1.11 -24.80 3.03
CA SER A 100 0.20 -24.19 2.84
C SER A 100 0.33 -23.50 1.48
N PRO A 101 1.22 -22.52 1.35
CA PRO A 101 1.48 -21.89 0.05
C PRO A 101 2.05 -22.82 -1.02
N ALA A 102 2.62 -23.96 -0.64
CA ALA A 102 3.12 -24.95 -1.61
C ALA A 102 2.00 -25.61 -2.45
N GLU A 103 0.75 -25.51 -1.99
CA GLU A 103 -0.44 -26.10 -2.65
C GLU A 103 -1.15 -25.11 -3.58
N MET A 104 -0.58 -23.91 -3.79
CA MET A 104 -1.20 -22.84 -4.58
C MET A 104 -1.08 -23.03 -6.08
N GLU A 105 -0.20 -23.90 -6.56
CA GLU A 105 0.03 -24.10 -7.98
C GLU A 105 -1.26 -24.50 -8.70
N GLY A 106 -1.59 -23.81 -9.80
CA GLY A 106 -2.79 -24.03 -10.60
C GLY A 106 -4.11 -23.55 -9.99
N ARG A 107 -4.09 -22.99 -8.78
CA ARG A 107 -5.28 -22.46 -8.11
C ARG A 107 -5.64 -21.07 -8.61
N ALA A 108 -6.89 -20.67 -8.43
CA ALA A 108 -7.39 -19.36 -8.83
C ALA A 108 -7.02 -18.30 -7.76
N VAL A 109 -6.32 -17.25 -8.18
CA VAL A 109 -5.86 -16.17 -7.32
C VAL A 109 -6.70 -14.91 -7.53
N ALA A 110 -7.31 -14.42 -6.46
CA ALA A 110 -8.00 -13.12 -6.46
C ALA A 110 -6.98 -11.98 -6.54
N ILE A 111 -7.22 -11.06 -7.45
CA ILE A 111 -6.42 -9.85 -7.64
C ILE A 111 -7.32 -8.63 -7.75
N SER A 112 -6.91 -7.46 -7.24
CA SER A 112 -7.73 -6.26 -7.41
C SER A 112 -7.88 -5.87 -8.88
N ARG A 113 -6.82 -6.01 -9.68
CA ARG A 113 -6.81 -5.88 -11.16
C ARG A 113 -5.48 -6.37 -11.70
N HIS A 114 -5.41 -6.57 -13.01
CA HIS A 114 -4.12 -6.85 -13.65
C HIS A 114 -3.13 -5.68 -13.47
N GLY A 115 -1.89 -5.99 -13.06
CA GLY A 115 -0.84 -5.01 -12.74
C GLY A 115 -0.98 -4.35 -11.36
N SER A 116 -1.91 -4.77 -10.51
CA SER A 116 -1.99 -4.34 -9.12
C SER A 116 -0.93 -5.01 -8.24
N GLY A 117 -0.72 -4.50 -7.01
CA GLY A 117 0.19 -5.13 -6.05
C GLY A 117 -0.16 -6.59 -5.78
N SER A 118 -1.44 -6.93 -5.56
CA SER A 118 -1.88 -8.31 -5.35
C SER A 118 -1.58 -9.21 -6.54
N HIS A 119 -1.65 -8.70 -7.78
CA HIS A 119 -1.26 -9.43 -8.98
C HIS A 119 0.25 -9.64 -9.05
N LEU A 120 1.03 -8.55 -8.90
CA LEU A 120 2.50 -8.61 -9.02
C LEU A 120 3.09 -9.53 -7.96
N ILE A 121 2.65 -9.41 -6.71
CA ILE A 121 3.18 -10.23 -5.61
C ILE A 121 2.77 -11.70 -5.75
N ALA A 122 1.58 -12.00 -6.27
CA ALA A 122 1.20 -13.38 -6.58
C ALA A 122 2.11 -13.99 -7.65
N VAL A 123 2.46 -13.24 -8.68
CA VAL A 123 3.41 -13.69 -9.74
C VAL A 123 4.82 -13.87 -9.17
N VAL A 124 5.30 -12.92 -8.37
CA VAL A 124 6.64 -13.01 -7.73
C VAL A 124 6.71 -14.21 -6.80
N ASP A 125 5.71 -14.41 -5.94
CA ASP A 125 5.67 -15.55 -5.01
C ASP A 125 5.63 -16.89 -5.76
N ALA A 126 4.83 -16.99 -6.82
CA ALA A 126 4.77 -18.18 -7.68
C ALA A 126 6.12 -18.45 -8.36
N GLY A 127 6.76 -17.43 -8.92
CA GLY A 127 8.06 -17.55 -9.58
C GLY A 127 9.16 -18.06 -8.64
N GLU A 128 9.22 -17.52 -7.42
CA GLU A 128 10.20 -17.97 -6.42
C GLU A 128 9.94 -19.39 -5.91
N ARG A 129 8.66 -19.85 -5.93
CA ARG A 129 8.31 -21.23 -5.61
C ARG A 129 8.56 -22.19 -6.78
N GLY A 130 8.89 -21.67 -7.95
CA GLY A 130 9.09 -22.48 -9.16
C GLY A 130 7.79 -22.93 -9.82
N PHE A 131 6.67 -22.26 -9.55
CA PHE A 131 5.38 -22.56 -10.17
C PHE A 131 5.32 -22.10 -11.62
N ALA A 132 4.52 -22.75 -12.43
CA ALA A 132 4.29 -22.37 -13.83
C ALA A 132 3.46 -21.08 -13.91
N ILE A 133 4.13 -19.93 -14.08
CA ILE A 133 3.49 -18.60 -14.09
C ILE A 133 2.41 -18.52 -15.19
N ASP A 134 2.68 -19.09 -16.37
CA ASP A 134 1.75 -19.09 -17.51
C ASP A 134 0.47 -19.92 -17.24
N ALA A 135 0.49 -20.79 -16.23
CA ALA A 135 -0.66 -21.59 -15.82
C ALA A 135 -1.49 -20.91 -14.71
N MET A 136 -1.04 -19.76 -14.19
CA MET A 136 -1.78 -19.04 -13.15
C MET A 136 -3.13 -18.54 -13.65
N ARG A 137 -4.16 -18.70 -12.83
CA ARG A 137 -5.50 -18.19 -13.09
C ARG A 137 -5.79 -17.02 -12.17
N PHE A 138 -6.20 -15.90 -12.73
CA PHE A 138 -6.52 -14.69 -11.96
C PHE A 138 -8.00 -14.35 -12.05
N VAL A 139 -8.59 -14.00 -10.90
CA VAL A 139 -9.96 -13.51 -10.76
C VAL A 139 -9.90 -12.06 -10.32
N VAL A 140 -10.40 -11.14 -11.14
CA VAL A 140 -10.43 -9.72 -10.80
C VAL A 140 -11.58 -9.45 -9.82
N VAL A 141 -11.25 -8.87 -8.67
CA VAL A 141 -12.19 -8.66 -7.53
C VAL A 141 -12.27 -7.21 -7.06
N ASP A 142 -11.55 -6.30 -7.71
CA ASP A 142 -11.46 -4.86 -7.49
C ASP A 142 -10.86 -4.45 -6.12
N ASN A 143 -11.35 -4.99 -5.01
CA ASN A 143 -10.96 -4.59 -3.66
C ASN A 143 -11.13 -5.74 -2.65
N LEU A 144 -10.86 -5.46 -1.37
CA LEU A 144 -10.97 -6.44 -0.29
C LEU A 144 -12.37 -7.05 -0.15
N ASP A 145 -13.43 -6.25 -0.29
CA ASP A 145 -14.81 -6.78 -0.21
C ASP A 145 -15.15 -7.69 -1.39
N GLY A 146 -14.62 -7.39 -2.58
CA GLY A 146 -14.71 -8.28 -3.73
C GLY A 146 -13.98 -9.61 -3.51
N ALA A 147 -12.79 -9.57 -2.90
CA ALA A 147 -12.04 -10.77 -2.54
C ALA A 147 -12.82 -11.62 -1.51
N ARG A 148 -13.43 -11.03 -0.50
CA ARG A 148 -14.28 -11.72 0.48
C ARG A 148 -15.41 -12.49 -0.21
N ARG A 149 -16.14 -11.82 -1.10
CA ARG A 149 -17.23 -12.47 -1.86
C ARG A 149 -16.73 -13.61 -2.75
N SER A 150 -15.62 -13.38 -3.46
CA SER A 150 -15.06 -14.34 -4.41
C SER A 150 -14.54 -15.59 -3.72
N LEU A 151 -13.85 -15.45 -2.58
CA LEU A 151 -13.38 -16.59 -1.78
C LEU A 151 -14.57 -17.37 -1.18
N ALA A 152 -15.58 -16.68 -0.68
CA ALA A 152 -16.78 -17.30 -0.12
C ALA A 152 -17.59 -18.08 -1.18
N ALA A 153 -17.61 -17.58 -2.43
CA ALA A 153 -18.28 -18.24 -3.56
C ALA A 153 -17.46 -19.37 -4.19
N GLY A 154 -16.16 -19.46 -3.90
CA GLY A 154 -15.24 -20.40 -4.54
C GLY A 154 -14.81 -20.00 -5.97
N ASP A 155 -15.07 -18.76 -6.38
CA ASP A 155 -14.62 -18.24 -7.69
C ASP A 155 -13.10 -18.06 -7.71
N ALA A 156 -12.53 -17.61 -6.59
CA ALA A 156 -11.11 -17.63 -6.31
C ALA A 156 -10.84 -18.47 -5.05
N GLU A 157 -9.63 -19.01 -4.98
CA GLU A 157 -9.21 -19.90 -3.89
C GLU A 157 -8.19 -19.22 -2.97
N ILE A 158 -7.43 -18.24 -3.50
CA ILE A 158 -6.29 -17.60 -2.85
C ILE A 158 -6.41 -16.09 -2.99
N PHE A 159 -6.02 -15.36 -1.95
CA PHE A 159 -5.94 -13.90 -1.97
C PHE A 159 -4.71 -13.41 -1.20
N LEU A 160 -3.89 -12.58 -1.84
CA LEU A 160 -2.75 -11.92 -1.21
C LEU A 160 -3.10 -10.46 -0.91
N TRP A 161 -2.98 -10.07 0.36
CA TRP A 161 -3.24 -8.69 0.80
C TRP A 161 -2.38 -8.33 2.00
N GLU A 162 -2.31 -7.04 2.32
CA GLU A 162 -1.57 -6.56 3.48
C GLU A 162 -2.06 -7.26 4.76
N LYS A 163 -1.09 -7.75 5.53
CA LYS A 163 -1.29 -8.68 6.64
C LYS A 163 -2.22 -8.13 7.73
N HIS A 164 -2.00 -6.88 8.15
CA HIS A 164 -2.73 -6.29 9.27
C HIS A 164 -4.15 -5.85 8.86
N MET A 165 -4.34 -5.40 7.61
CA MET A 165 -5.66 -5.07 7.08
C MET A 165 -6.58 -6.29 6.98
N THR A 166 -6.02 -7.48 6.79
CA THR A 166 -6.78 -8.73 6.72
C THR A 166 -6.89 -9.47 8.04
N GLN A 167 -6.17 -9.03 9.08
CA GLN A 167 -6.20 -9.68 10.38
C GLN A 167 -7.61 -9.81 10.98
N PRO A 168 -8.50 -8.79 10.93
CA PRO A 168 -9.88 -8.92 11.41
C PRO A 168 -10.67 -10.04 10.73
N LEU A 169 -10.37 -10.32 9.46
CA LEU A 169 -11.02 -11.41 8.71
C LEU A 169 -10.50 -12.80 9.11
N VAL A 170 -9.23 -12.85 9.52
CA VAL A 170 -8.65 -14.07 10.12
C VAL A 170 -9.21 -14.31 11.52
N ASP A 171 -9.28 -13.27 12.35
CA ASP A 171 -9.78 -13.36 13.72
C ASP A 171 -11.27 -13.72 13.77
N SER A 172 -12.07 -13.24 12.81
CA SER A 172 -13.49 -13.60 12.68
C SER A 172 -13.72 -15.00 12.12
N GLY A 173 -12.68 -15.67 11.62
CA GLY A 173 -12.79 -16.97 10.97
C GLY A 173 -13.41 -16.91 9.56
N GLU A 174 -13.43 -15.74 8.92
CA GLU A 174 -13.82 -15.62 7.50
C GLU A 174 -12.70 -16.11 6.57
N PHE A 175 -11.46 -15.69 6.89
CA PHE A 175 -10.26 -16.12 6.21
C PHE A 175 -9.40 -17.02 7.11
N ARG A 176 -8.58 -17.85 6.47
CA ARG A 176 -7.44 -18.49 7.09
C ARG A 176 -6.17 -18.04 6.37
N ARG A 177 -5.19 -17.56 7.12
CA ARG A 177 -3.86 -17.25 6.59
C ARG A 177 -3.02 -18.51 6.56
N ILE A 178 -2.60 -18.94 5.38
CA ILE A 178 -1.81 -20.16 5.16
C ILE A 178 -0.31 -19.87 5.02
N GLY A 179 0.07 -18.61 4.92
CA GLY A 179 1.45 -18.17 4.83
C GLY A 179 1.58 -16.66 4.71
N GLU A 180 2.81 -16.23 4.63
CA GLU A 180 3.16 -14.82 4.45
C GLU A 180 4.23 -14.67 3.37
N ARG A 181 4.21 -13.51 2.70
CA ARG A 181 5.22 -13.07 1.75
C ARG A 181 5.73 -11.69 2.15
N VAL A 182 7.02 -11.60 2.47
CA VAL A 182 7.71 -10.32 2.71
C VAL A 182 8.44 -9.95 1.43
N VAL A 183 8.19 -8.75 0.92
CA VAL A 183 8.90 -8.25 -0.27
C VAL A 183 10.28 -7.69 0.13
N PRO A 184 11.34 -7.86 -0.69
CA PRO A 184 12.69 -7.46 -0.32
C PRO A 184 13.00 -5.99 -0.67
N TRP A 185 12.00 -5.11 -0.73
CA TRP A 185 12.11 -3.67 -1.06
C TRP A 185 11.23 -2.83 -0.16
N PRO A 186 11.43 -1.49 -0.09
CA PRO A 186 10.58 -0.57 0.64
C PRO A 186 9.12 -0.70 0.23
N ALA A 187 8.19 -0.68 1.19
CA ALA A 187 6.78 -0.90 0.92
C ALA A 187 6.17 0.17 0.01
N PHE A 188 6.40 1.45 0.33
CA PHE A 188 5.77 2.56 -0.38
C PHE A 188 6.76 3.66 -0.75
N VAL A 189 6.49 4.27 -1.88
CA VAL A 189 7.19 5.46 -2.39
C VAL A 189 6.21 6.62 -2.59
N VAL A 190 6.76 7.83 -2.57
CA VAL A 190 6.08 9.04 -3.05
C VAL A 190 6.35 9.17 -4.53
N ALA A 191 5.34 8.99 -5.36
CA ALA A 191 5.38 9.30 -6.79
C ALA A 191 4.74 10.67 -7.06
N VAL A 192 5.28 11.39 -8.02
CA VAL A 192 4.84 12.73 -8.39
C VAL A 192 4.83 12.87 -9.91
N HIS A 193 3.87 13.61 -10.45
CA HIS A 193 3.93 14.01 -11.85
C HIS A 193 4.88 15.20 -12.05
N ASN A 194 5.59 15.26 -13.17
CA ASN A 194 6.54 16.34 -13.46
C ASN A 194 5.96 17.73 -13.29
N ASP A 195 4.74 17.98 -13.80
CA ASP A 195 4.08 19.30 -13.69
C ASP A 195 3.82 19.69 -12.22
N ALA A 196 3.51 18.72 -11.35
CA ALA A 196 3.29 18.97 -9.93
C ALA A 196 4.62 19.27 -9.22
N LEU A 197 5.68 18.56 -9.60
CA LEU A 197 7.02 18.82 -9.09
C LEU A 197 7.48 20.24 -9.42
N GLU A 198 7.23 20.71 -10.65
CA GLU A 198 7.57 22.08 -11.06
C GLU A 198 6.74 23.14 -10.31
N ARG A 199 5.43 22.92 -10.17
CA ARG A 199 4.51 23.86 -9.51
C ARG A 199 4.73 23.99 -8.00
N HIS A 200 5.13 22.90 -7.34
CA HIS A 200 5.18 22.77 -5.88
C HIS A 200 6.58 22.44 -5.33
N ALA A 201 7.64 22.67 -6.12
CA ALA A 201 9.01 22.30 -5.73
C ALA A 201 9.45 22.89 -4.36
N GLY A 202 8.99 24.09 -4.03
CA GLY A 202 9.29 24.75 -2.75
C GLY A 202 8.52 24.18 -1.56
N GLU A 203 7.29 23.74 -1.78
CA GLU A 203 6.35 23.32 -0.74
C GLU A 203 6.42 21.81 -0.45
N LEU A 204 6.75 21.00 -1.45
CA LEU A 204 6.77 19.54 -1.35
C LEU A 204 7.58 19.03 -0.16
N ARG A 205 8.78 19.59 0.03
CA ARG A 205 9.65 19.20 1.14
C ARG A 205 9.02 19.51 2.48
N ALA A 206 8.48 20.71 2.66
CA ALA A 206 7.85 21.12 3.90
C ALA A 206 6.63 20.25 4.25
N VAL A 207 5.82 19.91 3.24
CA VAL A 207 4.66 19.01 3.40
C VAL A 207 5.11 17.61 3.81
N LEU A 208 6.09 17.02 3.13
CA LEU A 208 6.58 15.68 3.43
C LEU A 208 7.29 15.60 4.78
N ASP A 209 8.03 16.65 5.17
CA ASP A 209 8.65 16.74 6.49
C ASP A 209 7.59 16.85 7.60
N ALA A 210 6.49 17.59 7.38
CA ALA A 210 5.39 17.70 8.33
C ALA A 210 4.68 16.33 8.51
N VAL A 211 4.49 15.56 7.45
CA VAL A 211 3.93 14.20 7.52
C VAL A 211 4.86 13.27 8.28
N TRP A 212 6.18 13.33 8.00
CA TRP A 212 7.15 12.51 8.73
C TRP A 212 7.17 12.85 10.22
N ASN A 213 7.16 14.14 10.58
CA ASN A 213 7.08 14.58 11.98
C ASN A 213 5.81 14.05 12.66
N THR A 214 4.69 14.04 11.95
CA THR A 214 3.41 13.50 12.44
C THR A 214 3.48 11.99 12.63
N ALA A 215 4.13 11.26 11.73
CA ALA A 215 4.35 9.82 11.84
C ALA A 215 5.23 9.48 13.05
N ALA A 216 6.35 10.21 13.22
CA ALA A 216 7.24 10.05 14.36
C ALA A 216 6.53 10.35 15.71
N ALA A 217 5.69 11.40 15.73
CA ALA A 217 4.89 11.73 16.92
C ALA A 217 3.85 10.63 17.23
N LEU A 218 3.23 10.04 16.19
CA LEU A 218 2.30 8.92 16.36
C LEU A 218 3.02 7.70 16.96
N GLN A 219 4.19 7.35 16.45
CA GLN A 219 4.99 6.23 16.97
C GLN A 219 5.45 6.45 18.42
N ALA A 220 5.82 7.67 18.77
CA ALA A 220 6.26 8.00 20.12
C ALA A 220 5.10 8.16 21.12
N SER A 221 3.86 8.19 20.65
CA SER A 221 2.69 8.44 21.50
C SER A 221 2.26 7.17 22.26
N ALA A 222 1.98 7.29 23.55
CA ALA A 222 1.49 6.18 24.36
C ALA A 222 0.12 5.65 23.90
N ASP A 223 -0.68 6.46 23.22
CA ASP A 223 -1.99 6.10 22.66
C ASP A 223 -1.93 5.80 21.15
N GLY A 224 -0.75 5.79 20.54
CA GLY A 224 -0.57 5.61 19.10
C GLY A 224 -1.26 4.36 18.56
N ALA A 225 -1.02 3.21 19.19
CA ALA A 225 -1.63 1.94 18.80
C ALA A 225 -3.17 1.98 18.91
N SER A 226 -3.70 2.49 20.03
CA SER A 226 -5.15 2.64 20.25
C SER A 226 -5.81 3.56 19.21
N ARG A 227 -5.11 4.62 18.77
CA ARG A 227 -5.59 5.53 17.71
C ARG A 227 -5.66 4.83 16.35
N VAL A 228 -4.62 4.06 16.01
CA VAL A 228 -4.59 3.26 14.77
C VAL A 228 -5.68 2.19 14.81
N ALA A 229 -5.79 1.44 15.90
CA ALA A 229 -6.80 0.40 16.09
C ALA A 229 -8.21 0.92 15.83
N ARG A 230 -8.56 2.05 16.45
CA ARG A 230 -9.88 2.70 16.28
C ARG A 230 -10.10 3.22 14.86
N ALA A 231 -9.06 3.73 14.20
CA ALA A 231 -9.21 4.31 12.89
C ALA A 231 -9.42 3.26 11.79
N TYR A 232 -8.88 2.05 11.98
CA TYR A 232 -8.86 1.01 10.95
C TYR A 232 -9.56 -0.30 11.34
N GLY A 233 -10.16 -0.36 12.54
CA GLY A 233 -10.92 -1.54 12.98
C GLY A 233 -10.06 -2.79 13.21
N ILE A 234 -8.78 -2.63 13.53
CA ILE A 234 -7.87 -3.71 13.91
C ILE A 234 -7.73 -3.78 15.44
N SER A 235 -7.25 -4.90 15.98
CA SER A 235 -7.01 -4.98 17.43
C SER A 235 -5.89 -4.03 17.88
N GLU A 236 -5.90 -3.62 19.15
CA GLU A 236 -4.80 -2.80 19.70
C GLU A 236 -3.47 -3.54 19.67
N ASN A 237 -3.47 -4.86 19.84
CA ASN A 237 -2.26 -5.67 19.75
C ASN A 237 -1.69 -5.69 18.33
N ASP A 238 -2.54 -5.84 17.31
CA ASP A 238 -2.11 -5.79 15.90
C ASP A 238 -1.63 -4.39 15.52
N ALA A 239 -2.34 -3.36 15.98
CA ALA A 239 -1.93 -1.98 15.76
C ALA A 239 -0.58 -1.67 16.42
N ALA A 240 -0.34 -2.18 17.63
CA ALA A 240 0.93 -2.03 18.33
C ALA A 240 2.07 -2.76 17.60
N ALA A 241 1.85 -4.01 17.21
CA ALA A 241 2.82 -4.80 16.46
C ALA A 241 3.17 -4.17 15.10
N TRP A 242 2.16 -3.65 14.40
CA TRP A 242 2.37 -2.92 13.16
C TRP A 242 3.15 -1.60 13.38
N LEU A 243 2.76 -0.80 14.39
CA LEU A 243 3.36 0.49 14.67
C LEU A 243 4.83 0.38 15.11
N ASP A 244 5.19 -0.72 15.79
CA ASP A 244 6.56 -1.06 16.18
C ASP A 244 7.43 -1.44 14.96
N GLY A 245 6.83 -2.09 13.97
CA GLY A 245 7.53 -2.57 12.77
C GLY A 245 7.59 -1.56 11.62
N VAL A 246 6.66 -0.61 11.53
CA VAL A 246 6.61 0.33 10.42
C VAL A 246 7.71 1.39 10.53
N GLN A 247 8.37 1.70 9.40
CA GLN A 247 9.41 2.72 9.33
C GLN A 247 9.08 3.72 8.22
N TRP A 248 8.59 4.91 8.61
CA TRP A 248 8.44 6.02 7.66
C TRP A 248 9.79 6.66 7.39
N CYS A 249 10.18 6.70 6.13
CA CYS A 249 11.48 7.21 5.71
C CYS A 249 11.54 8.74 5.81
N ARG A 250 12.55 9.25 6.52
CA ARG A 250 12.82 10.69 6.57
C ARG A 250 13.62 11.15 5.36
N ASP A 251 14.53 10.31 4.89
CA ASP A 251 15.51 10.68 3.89
C ASP A 251 14.89 10.91 2.50
N TYR A 252 15.52 11.79 1.74
CA TYR A 252 15.16 12.08 0.36
C TYR A 252 16.08 11.37 -0.64
N THR A 253 17.04 10.59 -0.13
CA THR A 253 17.91 9.76 -0.97
C THR A 253 17.18 8.49 -1.35
N MET A 254 17.08 8.22 -2.65
CA MET A 254 16.56 6.94 -3.14
C MET A 254 17.65 5.88 -3.05
N PRO A 255 17.44 4.77 -2.33
CA PRO A 255 18.43 3.70 -2.25
C PRO A 255 18.42 2.91 -3.57
N GLU A 256 19.41 3.16 -4.45
CA GLU A 256 19.53 2.47 -5.75
C GLU A 256 19.48 0.95 -5.60
N ALA A 257 20.23 0.39 -4.64
CA ALA A 257 20.24 -1.05 -4.37
C ALA A 257 18.87 -1.63 -3.97
N ALA A 258 17.94 -0.81 -3.43
CA ALA A 258 16.60 -1.26 -3.12
C ALA A 258 15.70 -1.28 -4.37
N LEU A 259 15.93 -0.36 -5.32
CA LEU A 259 15.20 -0.32 -6.59
C LEU A 259 15.67 -1.40 -7.58
N GLU A 260 16.93 -1.80 -7.52
CA GLU A 260 17.47 -2.90 -8.34
C GLU A 260 16.82 -4.26 -8.05
N ARG A 261 16.13 -4.39 -6.92
CA ARG A 261 15.43 -5.62 -6.51
C ARG A 261 13.96 -5.65 -6.92
N VAL A 262 13.41 -4.54 -7.36
CA VAL A 262 12.04 -4.39 -7.82
C VAL A 262 11.91 -4.80 -9.29
#